data_6c5385679b0158cef2d409d9b9b9370d
#
_entry.id   6c5385679b0158cef2d409d9b9b9370d
#
_cell.length_a   1.000
_cell.length_b   1.000
_cell.length_c   1.000
_cell.angle_alpha   90.00
_cell.angle_beta   90.00
_cell.angle_gamma   90.00
#
_symmetry.space_group_name_H-M   'P 1'
#
loop_
_entity.id
_entity.type
_entity.pdbx_description
1 polymer ?
#
loop_
_entity_poly.entity_id
_entity_poly.type
_entity_poly.pdbx_seq_one_letter_code
_entity_poly.pdbx_strand_id
1 'polypeptide(L)'
;MLNNQEVTTVQTMPWDYKPWGCGSSVYGSCNNGWIQFEICEGNLIDKNYFEKVYQEACELIAYLCQEFSLNPKGFVNYAGQSVPVILCHQDSYKLGLGSNHEDVYHWFNKYGKTMQHVRNDVAKLLGLPSQELPIETPILTRILRKNCEGNDVMILQQKLLDLGYDLGLYGVDGDFGEDTEIAVIQFQ
;
A
#
# COMPACT_ATOMS: atom_id res chain seq x y z
N MET A 1 24.72 -2.99 -11.35
CA MET A 1 25.22 -3.85 -10.24
C MET A 1 25.18 -2.98 -9.00
N LEU A 2 24.27 -3.26 -8.09
CA LEU A 2 24.24 -2.56 -6.81
C LEU A 2 25.43 -3.02 -6.00
N ASN A 3 26.24 -2.06 -5.55
CA ASN A 3 27.26 -2.32 -4.55
C ASN A 3 26.50 -2.79 -3.30
N ASN A 4 26.87 -3.92 -2.70
CA ASN A 4 26.17 -4.58 -1.57
C ASN A 4 25.93 -3.69 -0.32
N GLN A 5 26.25 -2.43 -0.38
CA GLN A 5 26.17 -1.50 0.75
C GLN A 5 25.22 -0.33 0.53
N GLU A 6 24.84 -0.01 -0.70
CA GLU A 6 24.06 1.20 -1.00
C GLU A 6 22.97 0.89 -2.04
N VAL A 7 21.73 1.28 -1.76
CA VAL A 7 20.63 1.25 -2.72
C VAL A 7 20.62 2.60 -3.43
N THR A 8 20.41 2.59 -4.74
CA THR A 8 20.39 3.81 -5.56
C THR A 8 19.14 3.86 -6.40
N THR A 9 18.41 4.96 -6.28
CA THR A 9 17.30 5.27 -7.18
C THR A 9 17.82 5.92 -8.45
N VAL A 10 17.34 5.45 -9.60
CA VAL A 10 17.69 5.98 -10.92
C VAL A 10 16.44 6.36 -11.68
N GLN A 11 16.30 7.64 -12.02
CA GLN A 11 15.24 8.09 -12.91
C GLN A 11 15.63 7.78 -14.37
N THR A 12 14.83 6.97 -15.04
CA THR A 12 15.09 6.50 -16.41
C THR A 12 14.32 7.27 -17.47
N MET A 13 13.28 8.03 -17.08
CA MET A 13 12.47 8.84 -18.00
C MET A 13 11.87 10.05 -17.27
N PRO A 14 11.54 11.13 -18.00
CA PRO A 14 10.81 12.27 -17.45
C PRO A 14 9.42 11.88 -16.90
N TRP A 15 8.90 12.66 -15.93
CA TRP A 15 7.62 12.36 -15.27
C TRP A 15 6.39 12.48 -16.18
N ASP A 16 6.49 13.20 -17.26
CA ASP A 16 5.43 13.38 -18.27
C ASP A 16 5.38 12.27 -19.33
N TYR A 17 6.31 11.33 -19.27
CA TYR A 17 6.32 10.17 -20.16
C TYR A 17 5.46 9.05 -19.60
N LYS A 18 4.74 8.38 -20.49
CA LYS A 18 3.88 7.25 -20.15
C LYS A 18 4.72 6.00 -19.86
N PRO A 19 4.70 5.47 -18.64
CA PRO A 19 5.32 4.17 -18.33
C PRO A 19 4.49 3.01 -18.88
N TRP A 20 5.05 1.80 -18.88
CA TRP A 20 4.39 0.57 -19.34
C TRP A 20 4.47 -0.57 -18.30
N GLY A 21 4.60 -0.26 -17.01
CA GLY A 21 4.87 -1.23 -15.96
C GLY A 21 3.65 -1.98 -15.44
N CYS A 22 2.40 -1.53 -15.65
CA CYS A 22 1.24 -2.18 -15.04
C CYS A 22 0.25 -2.85 -16.01
N GLY A 23 0.48 -2.77 -17.33
CA GLY A 23 -0.48 -3.31 -18.30
C GLY A 23 -1.81 -2.55 -18.33
N SER A 24 -2.90 -3.26 -18.64
CA SER A 24 -4.26 -2.68 -18.70
C SER A 24 -5.32 -3.73 -18.35
N SER A 25 -6.53 -3.29 -18.00
CA SER A 25 -7.67 -4.15 -17.71
C SER A 25 -8.99 -3.44 -18.09
N VAL A 26 -10.11 -3.92 -17.56
CA VAL A 26 -11.47 -3.56 -17.96
C VAL A 26 -11.83 -2.08 -17.78
N TYR A 27 -11.22 -1.40 -16.79
CA TYR A 27 -11.48 0.01 -16.52
C TYR A 27 -10.36 0.95 -17.00
N GLY A 28 -9.29 0.40 -17.61
CA GLY A 28 -8.21 1.22 -18.14
C GLY A 28 -6.83 0.74 -17.75
N SER A 29 -5.93 1.70 -17.46
CA SER A 29 -4.54 1.40 -17.17
C SER A 29 -3.88 2.47 -16.31
N CYS A 30 -3.26 2.07 -15.22
CA CYS A 30 -2.35 2.93 -14.44
C CYS A 30 -1.06 3.30 -15.19
N ASN A 31 -0.87 2.86 -16.44
CA ASN A 31 0.14 3.45 -17.33
C ASN A 31 -0.20 4.88 -17.76
N ASN A 32 -1.43 5.36 -17.51
CA ASN A 32 -1.87 6.69 -17.92
C ASN A 32 -1.94 7.62 -16.71
N GLY A 33 -1.02 8.59 -16.62
CA GLY A 33 -1.05 9.63 -15.59
C GLY A 33 -0.54 9.20 -14.22
N TRP A 34 0.15 8.07 -14.12
CA TRP A 34 0.78 7.57 -12.90
C TRP A 34 2.30 7.53 -13.06
N ILE A 35 3.02 7.88 -12.00
CA ILE A 35 4.45 7.64 -11.90
C ILE A 35 4.65 6.20 -11.44
N GLN A 36 5.53 5.48 -12.11
CA GLN A 36 5.84 4.08 -11.79
C GLN A 36 7.34 3.92 -11.56
N PHE A 37 7.69 3.00 -10.69
CA PHE A 37 9.07 2.58 -10.47
C PHE A 37 9.11 1.09 -10.14
N GLU A 38 10.25 0.47 -10.40
CA GLU A 38 10.53 -0.93 -10.13
C GLU A 38 11.46 -1.05 -8.93
N ILE A 39 11.23 -2.06 -8.11
CA ILE A 39 12.06 -2.40 -6.95
C ILE A 39 12.90 -3.62 -7.32
N CYS A 40 14.24 -3.49 -7.24
CA CYS A 40 15.12 -4.62 -7.51
C CYS A 40 15.07 -5.64 -6.37
N GLU A 41 14.61 -6.84 -6.65
CA GLU A 41 14.27 -7.84 -5.63
C GLU A 41 15.44 -8.68 -5.12
N GLY A 42 16.54 -8.76 -5.83
CA GLY A 42 17.66 -9.62 -5.46
C GLY A 42 17.27 -11.10 -5.41
N ASN A 43 17.67 -11.80 -4.34
CA ASN A 43 17.40 -13.23 -4.15
C ASN A 43 16.13 -13.54 -3.33
N LEU A 44 15.37 -12.54 -2.95
CA LEU A 44 14.10 -12.60 -2.17
C LEU A 44 14.22 -13.18 -0.75
N ILE A 45 15.42 -13.51 -0.27
CA ILE A 45 15.63 -14.11 1.07
C ILE A 45 16.56 -13.29 1.96
N ASP A 46 17.20 -12.25 1.45
CA ASP A 46 18.05 -11.36 2.22
C ASP A 46 17.22 -10.25 2.87
N LYS A 47 16.98 -10.39 4.18
CA LYS A 47 16.21 -9.42 4.95
C LYS A 47 16.87 -8.04 4.99
N ASN A 48 18.20 -7.97 5.13
CA ASN A 48 18.91 -6.68 5.18
C ASN A 48 18.82 -5.95 3.84
N TYR A 49 18.89 -6.69 2.74
CA TYR A 49 18.66 -6.13 1.41
C TYR A 49 17.23 -5.63 1.26
N PHE A 50 16.24 -6.44 1.67
CA PHE A 50 14.84 -6.04 1.66
C PHE A 50 14.61 -4.73 2.44
N GLU A 51 15.08 -4.65 3.68
CA GLU A 51 14.89 -3.46 4.52
C GLU A 51 15.46 -2.19 3.87
N LYS A 52 16.62 -2.28 3.23
CA LYS A 52 17.23 -1.14 2.52
C LYS A 52 16.41 -0.70 1.30
N VAL A 53 16.00 -1.63 0.44
CA VAL A 53 15.23 -1.26 -0.76
C VAL A 53 13.81 -0.82 -0.40
N TYR A 54 13.21 -1.38 0.64
CA TYR A 54 11.93 -0.94 1.16
C TYR A 54 12.00 0.49 1.69
N GLN A 55 13.05 0.81 2.47
CA GLN A 55 13.28 2.16 2.97
C GLN A 55 13.48 3.15 1.81
N GLU A 56 14.34 2.85 0.87
CA GLU A 56 14.59 3.69 -0.31
C GLU A 56 13.31 3.91 -1.13
N ALA A 57 12.49 2.86 -1.32
CA ALA A 57 11.20 2.98 -1.98
C ALA A 57 10.26 3.94 -1.21
N CYS A 58 10.18 3.83 0.12
CA CYS A 58 9.39 4.76 0.93
C CYS A 58 9.90 6.20 0.85
N GLU A 59 11.22 6.41 0.82
CA GLU A 59 11.84 7.73 0.68
C GLU A 59 11.56 8.33 -0.70
N LEU A 60 11.65 7.54 -1.78
CA LEU A 60 11.25 7.96 -3.12
C LEU A 60 9.78 8.38 -3.18
N ILE A 61 8.89 7.55 -2.61
CA ILE A 61 7.46 7.85 -2.58
C ILE A 61 7.19 9.11 -1.76
N ALA A 62 7.87 9.30 -0.62
CA ALA A 62 7.75 10.50 0.19
C ALA A 62 8.17 11.76 -0.60
N TYR A 63 9.28 11.69 -1.31
CA TYR A 63 9.73 12.75 -2.21
C TYR A 63 8.67 13.07 -3.28
N LEU A 64 8.12 12.05 -3.94
CA LEU A 64 7.08 12.25 -4.96
C LEU A 64 5.79 12.83 -4.37
N CYS A 65 5.36 12.36 -3.20
CA CYS A 65 4.20 12.92 -2.50
C CYS A 65 4.41 14.41 -2.16
N GLN A 66 5.61 14.79 -1.76
CA GLN A 66 5.95 16.18 -1.46
C GLN A 66 5.99 17.03 -2.74
N GLU A 67 6.66 16.56 -3.79
CA GLU A 67 6.79 17.26 -5.07
C GLU A 67 5.43 17.53 -5.73
N PHE A 68 4.53 16.55 -5.69
CA PHE A 68 3.21 16.65 -6.32
C PHE A 68 2.08 16.99 -5.34
N SER A 69 2.40 17.36 -4.09
CA SER A 69 1.40 17.70 -3.04
C SER A 69 0.34 16.61 -2.83
N LEU A 70 0.76 15.35 -2.81
CA LEU A 70 -0.11 14.19 -2.65
C LEU A 70 -0.19 13.75 -1.18
N ASN A 71 -1.38 13.32 -0.76
CA ASN A 71 -1.54 12.67 0.54
C ASN A 71 -1.24 11.17 0.39
N PRO A 72 -0.22 10.60 1.05
CA PRO A 72 0.14 9.19 0.93
C PRO A 72 -0.96 8.22 1.39
N LYS A 73 -1.88 8.67 2.26
CA LYS A 73 -3.05 7.91 2.71
C LYS A 73 -4.33 8.28 1.97
N GLY A 74 -4.23 9.15 0.98
CA GLY A 74 -5.38 9.67 0.24
C GLY A 74 -5.78 8.80 -0.94
N PHE A 75 -6.88 9.21 -1.55
CA PHE A 75 -7.45 8.62 -2.75
C PHE A 75 -7.63 9.69 -3.82
N VAL A 76 -7.59 9.27 -5.07
CA VAL A 76 -7.91 10.08 -6.24
C VAL A 76 -9.07 9.45 -7.02
N ASN A 77 -9.88 10.28 -7.67
CA ASN A 77 -10.87 9.75 -8.61
C ASN A 77 -10.17 9.46 -9.95
N TYR A 78 -10.08 8.18 -10.30
CA TYR A 78 -9.47 7.75 -11.55
C TYR A 78 -10.32 6.66 -12.20
N ALA A 79 -10.58 6.79 -13.49
CA ALA A 79 -11.46 5.89 -14.24
C ALA A 79 -12.86 5.70 -13.59
N GLY A 80 -13.39 6.75 -12.92
CA GLY A 80 -14.70 6.73 -12.28
C GLY A 80 -14.76 6.02 -10.93
N GLN A 81 -13.63 5.66 -10.36
CA GLN A 81 -13.53 5.00 -9.05
C GLN A 81 -12.54 5.68 -8.12
N SER A 82 -12.67 5.42 -6.83
CA SER A 82 -11.75 5.90 -5.79
C SER A 82 -10.51 5.00 -5.78
N VAL A 83 -9.34 5.56 -6.10
CA VAL A 83 -8.07 4.82 -6.23
C VAL A 83 -7.07 5.37 -5.23
N PRO A 84 -6.40 4.53 -4.42
CA PRO A 84 -5.35 5.00 -3.51
C PRO A 84 -4.24 5.74 -4.26
N VAL A 85 -3.72 6.82 -3.66
CA VAL A 85 -2.58 7.60 -4.21
C VAL A 85 -1.34 6.73 -4.39
N ILE A 86 -1.11 5.79 -3.48
CA ILE A 86 -0.01 4.83 -3.54
C ILE A 86 -0.60 3.43 -3.70
N LEU A 87 -0.26 2.75 -4.78
CA LEU A 87 -0.70 1.39 -5.07
C LEU A 87 0.42 0.59 -5.75
N CYS A 88 0.37 -0.71 -5.65
CA CYS A 88 1.26 -1.62 -6.36
C CYS A 88 0.59 -2.21 -7.60
N HIS A 89 1.31 -3.03 -8.35
CA HIS A 89 0.79 -3.66 -9.57
C HIS A 89 -0.45 -4.52 -9.26
N GLN A 90 -0.40 -5.35 -8.22
CA GLN A 90 -1.54 -6.18 -7.84
C GLN A 90 -2.75 -5.34 -7.40
N ASP A 91 -2.54 -4.22 -6.72
CA ASP A 91 -3.61 -3.28 -6.38
C ASP A 91 -4.28 -2.73 -7.65
N SER A 92 -3.49 -2.35 -8.66
CA SER A 92 -4.01 -1.88 -9.95
C SER A 92 -4.82 -2.96 -10.67
N TYR A 93 -4.39 -4.22 -10.59
CA TYR A 93 -5.15 -5.36 -11.13
C TYR A 93 -6.48 -5.56 -10.42
N LYS A 94 -6.50 -5.57 -9.09
CA LYS A 94 -7.74 -5.70 -8.29
C LYS A 94 -8.76 -4.60 -8.61
N LEU A 95 -8.29 -3.41 -8.95
CA LEU A 95 -9.13 -2.27 -9.38
C LEU A 95 -9.52 -2.32 -10.88
N GLY A 96 -9.07 -3.32 -11.63
CA GLY A 96 -9.31 -3.41 -13.07
C GLY A 96 -8.56 -2.35 -13.89
N LEU A 97 -7.42 -1.87 -13.39
CA LEU A 97 -6.56 -0.83 -13.98
C LEU A 97 -5.17 -1.34 -14.37
N GLY A 98 -4.91 -2.63 -14.20
CA GLY A 98 -3.64 -3.27 -14.52
C GLY A 98 -3.80 -4.73 -14.90
N SER A 99 -2.75 -5.35 -15.43
CA SER A 99 -2.69 -6.79 -15.68
C SER A 99 -2.48 -7.58 -14.39
N ASN A 100 -2.80 -8.87 -14.39
CA ASN A 100 -2.60 -9.73 -13.22
C ASN A 100 -1.10 -9.95 -12.98
N HIS A 101 -0.62 -9.40 -11.87
CA HIS A 101 0.74 -9.56 -11.40
C HIS A 101 0.82 -9.41 -9.88
N GLU A 102 1.69 -10.17 -9.21
CA GLU A 102 1.74 -10.22 -7.74
C GLU A 102 2.68 -9.18 -7.10
N ASP A 103 3.26 -8.27 -7.90
CA ASP A 103 4.14 -7.22 -7.37
C ASP A 103 3.33 -6.25 -6.49
N VAL A 104 3.75 -6.01 -5.32
CA VAL A 104 4.97 -6.34 -4.56
C VAL A 104 4.74 -7.45 -3.52
N TYR A 105 3.51 -7.99 -3.41
CA TYR A 105 3.07 -8.84 -2.29
C TYR A 105 3.83 -10.17 -2.21
N HIS A 106 4.26 -10.74 -3.35
CA HIS A 106 5.08 -11.96 -3.38
C HIS A 106 6.39 -11.83 -2.59
N TRP A 107 6.90 -10.60 -2.40
CA TRP A 107 8.11 -10.32 -1.64
C TRP A 107 7.81 -9.66 -0.28
N PHE A 108 6.97 -8.64 -0.24
CA PHE A 108 6.67 -7.86 0.97
C PHE A 108 6.08 -8.73 2.09
N ASN A 109 5.17 -9.65 1.77
CA ASN A 109 4.55 -10.54 2.74
C ASN A 109 5.56 -11.43 3.47
N LYS A 110 6.68 -11.79 2.85
CA LYS A 110 7.75 -12.57 3.49
C LYS A 110 8.37 -11.84 4.68
N TYR A 111 8.30 -10.52 4.68
CA TYR A 111 8.86 -9.66 5.72
C TYR A 111 7.81 -8.89 6.51
N GLY A 112 6.55 -9.34 6.46
CA GLY A 112 5.44 -8.75 7.20
C GLY A 112 5.11 -7.32 6.76
N LYS A 113 5.36 -6.97 5.49
CA LYS A 113 5.03 -5.65 4.93
C LYS A 113 3.86 -5.75 3.95
N THR A 114 2.99 -4.75 3.99
CA THR A 114 1.85 -4.57 3.07
C THR A 114 1.90 -3.17 2.47
N MET A 115 1.07 -2.88 1.49
CA MET A 115 0.95 -1.52 0.95
C MET A 115 0.43 -0.52 2.00
N GLN A 116 -0.31 -0.99 3.00
CA GLN A 116 -0.71 -0.13 4.12
C GLN A 116 0.51 0.29 4.99
N HIS A 117 1.45 -0.61 5.22
CA HIS A 117 2.73 -0.26 5.86
C HIS A 117 3.49 0.79 5.05
N VAL A 118 3.55 0.64 3.71
CA VAL A 118 4.17 1.66 2.84
C VAL A 118 3.52 3.02 3.02
N ARG A 119 2.18 3.10 2.95
CA ARG A 119 1.44 4.37 3.13
C ARG A 119 1.69 4.99 4.50
N ASN A 120 1.76 4.18 5.55
CA ASN A 120 2.03 4.64 6.91
C ASN A 120 3.48 5.11 7.07
N ASP A 121 4.45 4.34 6.58
CA ASP A 121 5.88 4.67 6.68
C ASP A 121 6.19 5.95 5.87
N VAL A 122 5.58 6.11 4.68
CA VAL A 122 5.67 7.34 3.88
C VAL A 122 5.06 8.55 4.62
N ALA A 123 3.87 8.39 5.22
CA ALA A 123 3.24 9.46 6.00
C ALA A 123 4.12 9.88 7.18
N LYS A 124 4.77 8.92 7.85
CA LYS A 124 5.72 9.17 8.93
C LYS A 124 6.95 9.94 8.45
N LEU A 125 7.53 9.57 7.30
CA LEU A 125 8.65 10.30 6.70
C LEU A 125 8.29 11.77 6.38
N LEU A 126 7.05 12.02 5.98
CA LEU A 126 6.54 13.37 5.71
C LEU A 126 6.15 14.15 6.98
N GLY A 127 6.33 13.57 8.17
CA GLY A 127 5.92 14.22 9.43
C GLY A 127 4.41 14.40 9.56
N LEU A 128 3.63 13.67 8.75
CA LEU A 128 2.17 13.70 8.85
C LEU A 128 1.76 12.98 10.13
N PRO A 129 0.74 13.49 10.84
CA PRO A 129 0.28 12.81 12.05
C PRO A 129 -0.06 11.36 11.71
N SER A 130 0.56 10.43 12.44
CA SER A 130 -0.01 9.10 12.53
C SER A 130 -1.44 9.32 13.00
N GLN A 131 -2.43 8.80 12.27
CA GLN A 131 -3.73 8.60 12.90
C GLN A 131 -3.52 7.50 13.93
N GLU A 132 -2.91 7.85 15.07
CA GLU A 132 -3.15 7.11 16.28
C GLU A 132 -4.62 7.36 16.58
N LEU A 133 -5.44 6.37 16.26
CA LEU A 133 -6.78 6.32 16.83
C LEU A 133 -6.59 6.48 18.36
N PRO A 134 -7.33 7.34 19.03
CA PRO A 134 -7.22 7.48 20.47
C PRO A 134 -7.23 6.08 21.06
N ILE A 135 -6.22 5.73 21.87
CA ILE A 135 -6.19 4.49 22.63
C ILE A 135 -7.17 4.68 23.81
N GLU A 136 -8.41 4.93 23.50
CA GLU A 136 -9.48 4.47 24.37
C GLU A 136 -9.61 2.99 24.03
N THR A 137 -9.36 2.13 25.00
CA THR A 137 -9.67 0.70 24.87
C THR A 137 -11.13 0.62 24.42
N PRO A 138 -11.42 0.37 23.14
CA PRO A 138 -12.80 0.40 22.70
C PRO A 138 -13.43 -0.86 23.28
N ILE A 139 -14.36 -0.66 24.16
CA ILE A 139 -15.33 -1.70 24.46
C ILE A 139 -16.11 -1.86 23.16
N LEU A 140 -15.87 -2.95 22.43
CA LEU A 140 -16.70 -3.30 21.28
C LEU A 140 -18.13 -3.45 21.80
N THR A 141 -18.95 -2.48 21.52
CA THR A 141 -20.33 -2.41 22.03
C THR A 141 -21.32 -3.21 21.20
N ARG A 142 -20.85 -3.71 20.03
CA ARG A 142 -21.64 -4.52 19.10
C ARG A 142 -20.79 -5.63 18.49
N ILE A 143 -21.45 -6.66 17.96
CA ILE A 143 -20.81 -7.70 17.15
C ILE A 143 -20.46 -7.09 15.79
N LEU A 144 -19.18 -7.13 15.42
CA LEU A 144 -18.73 -6.72 14.10
C LEU A 144 -18.81 -7.89 13.12
N ARG A 145 -19.30 -7.61 11.93
CA ARG A 145 -19.48 -8.59 10.84
C ARG A 145 -19.50 -7.83 9.50
N LYS A 146 -19.42 -8.56 8.40
CA LYS A 146 -19.50 -8.00 7.04
C LYS A 146 -20.64 -6.99 6.91
N ASN A 147 -20.37 -5.88 6.24
CA ASN A 147 -21.21 -4.69 6.07
C ASN A 147 -21.41 -3.84 7.36
N CYS A 148 -20.64 -4.06 8.42
CA CYS A 148 -20.55 -3.08 9.49
C CYS A 148 -19.62 -1.96 9.05
N GLU A 149 -19.98 -0.73 9.42
CA GLU A 149 -19.14 0.47 9.19
C GLU A 149 -18.94 1.22 10.50
N GLY A 150 -17.82 1.95 10.60
CA GLY A 150 -17.58 2.88 11.70
C GLY A 150 -16.22 2.74 12.37
N ASN A 151 -16.02 3.57 13.41
CA ASN A 151 -14.74 3.65 14.10
C ASN A 151 -14.35 2.34 14.83
N ASP A 152 -15.31 1.57 15.29
CA ASP A 152 -15.07 0.26 15.90
C ASP A 152 -14.56 -0.77 14.89
N VAL A 153 -14.97 -0.67 13.61
CA VAL A 153 -14.40 -1.46 12.52
C VAL A 153 -12.98 -1.02 12.24
N MET A 154 -12.70 0.29 12.17
CA MET A 154 -11.32 0.80 12.00
C MET A 154 -10.39 0.29 13.10
N ILE A 155 -10.85 0.26 14.34
CA ILE A 155 -10.07 -0.24 15.47
C ILE A 155 -9.76 -1.74 15.33
N LEU A 156 -10.74 -2.54 14.90
CA LEU A 156 -10.52 -3.96 14.61
C LEU A 156 -9.51 -4.14 13.49
N GLN A 157 -9.71 -3.42 12.39
CA GLN A 157 -8.82 -3.45 11.23
C GLN A 157 -7.37 -3.07 11.62
N GLN A 158 -7.20 -2.00 12.40
CA GLN A 158 -5.87 -1.61 12.87
C GLN A 158 -5.20 -2.71 13.70
N LYS A 159 -5.95 -3.35 14.62
CA LYS A 159 -5.41 -4.45 15.41
C LYS A 159 -5.03 -5.67 14.57
N LEU A 160 -5.82 -6.01 13.57
CA LEU A 160 -5.50 -7.11 12.64
C LEU A 160 -4.22 -6.77 11.85
N LEU A 161 -4.09 -5.54 11.38
CA LEU A 161 -2.89 -5.05 10.69
C LEU A 161 -1.66 -5.09 11.59
N ASP A 162 -1.77 -4.65 12.85
CA ASP A 162 -0.68 -4.67 13.84
C ASP A 162 -0.22 -6.11 14.15
N LEU A 163 -1.13 -7.08 14.02
CA LEU A 163 -0.84 -8.51 14.17
C LEU A 163 -0.30 -9.15 12.87
N GLY A 164 -0.20 -8.37 11.78
CA GLY A 164 0.37 -8.81 10.51
C GLY A 164 -0.62 -9.42 9.52
N TYR A 165 -1.93 -9.29 9.76
CA TYR A 165 -2.95 -9.74 8.81
C TYR A 165 -3.12 -8.72 7.68
N ASP A 166 -3.29 -9.21 6.46
CA ASP A 166 -3.54 -8.38 5.28
C ASP A 166 -5.03 -7.96 5.24
N LEU A 167 -5.27 -6.68 5.11
CA LEU A 167 -6.60 -6.08 4.96
C LEU A 167 -6.87 -5.61 3.52
N GLY A 168 -6.07 -6.08 2.57
CA GLY A 168 -6.22 -5.73 1.17
C GLY A 168 -5.92 -4.28 0.85
N LEU A 169 -6.53 -3.82 -0.24
CA LEU A 169 -6.24 -2.52 -0.84
C LEU A 169 -6.61 -1.32 0.04
N TYR A 170 -7.75 -1.41 0.72
CA TYR A 170 -8.32 -0.30 1.47
C TYR A 170 -7.79 -0.22 2.92
N GLY A 171 -7.24 -1.32 3.44
CA GLY A 171 -6.62 -1.35 4.76
C GLY A 171 -7.59 -1.00 5.89
N VAL A 172 -7.24 0.03 6.67
CA VAL A 172 -8.06 0.53 7.79
C VAL A 172 -8.97 1.64 7.27
N ASP A 173 -10.09 1.26 6.69
CA ASP A 173 -11.08 2.18 6.07
C ASP A 173 -12.38 2.34 6.86
N GLY A 174 -12.59 1.47 7.86
CA GLY A 174 -13.81 1.48 8.67
C GLY A 174 -15.00 0.78 8.03
N ASP A 175 -14.81 0.07 6.92
CA ASP A 175 -15.79 -0.80 6.29
C ASP A 175 -15.39 -2.28 6.51
N PHE A 176 -16.26 -3.05 7.15
CA PHE A 176 -16.03 -4.48 7.33
C PHE A 176 -16.36 -5.22 6.02
N GLY A 177 -15.44 -5.10 5.05
CA GLY A 177 -15.51 -5.74 3.76
C GLY A 177 -15.04 -7.20 3.78
N GLU A 178 -14.81 -7.74 2.58
CA GLU A 178 -14.36 -9.13 2.40
C GLU A 178 -12.95 -9.36 2.93
N ASP A 179 -12.02 -8.43 2.70
CA ASP A 179 -10.64 -8.53 3.17
C ASP A 179 -10.57 -8.49 4.71
N THR A 180 -11.41 -7.68 5.37
CA THR A 180 -11.55 -7.67 6.83
C THR A 180 -12.11 -9.00 7.35
N GLU A 181 -13.11 -9.57 6.67
CA GLU A 181 -13.69 -10.87 7.03
C GLU A 181 -12.65 -12.00 6.93
N ILE A 182 -11.86 -12.03 5.85
CA ILE A 182 -10.77 -12.98 5.65
C ILE A 182 -9.72 -12.85 6.76
N ALA A 183 -9.29 -11.63 7.08
CA ALA A 183 -8.32 -11.38 8.13
C ALA A 183 -8.83 -11.84 9.51
N VAL A 184 -10.11 -11.63 9.83
CA VAL A 184 -10.74 -12.12 11.07
C VAL A 184 -10.77 -13.65 11.10
N ILE A 185 -11.11 -14.31 10.00
CA ILE A 185 -11.11 -15.78 9.92
C ILE A 185 -9.71 -16.36 10.12
N GLN A 186 -8.69 -15.71 9.58
CA GLN A 186 -7.29 -16.12 9.76
C GLN A 186 -6.78 -15.91 11.19
N PHE A 187 -7.30 -14.91 11.89
CA PHE A 187 -6.99 -14.64 13.29
C PHE A 187 -7.59 -15.66 14.27
N GLN A 188 -8.77 -16.21 13.99
CA GLN A 188 -9.50 -17.19 14.82
C GLN A 188 -8.94 -18.63 14.71
#